data_97ed893e7fdfcae683aec03b27fabee4
#
_entry.id   97ed893e7fdfcae683aec03b27fabee4
#
_cell.length_a   1.000
_cell.length_b   1.000
_cell.length_c   1.000
_cell.angle_alpha   90.00
_cell.angle_beta   90.00
_cell.angle_gamma   90.00
#
_symmetry.space_group_name_H-M   'P 1'
#
loop_
_entity.id
_entity.type
_entity.pdbx_description
1 polymer ?
#
loop_
_entity_poly.entity_id
_entity_poly.type
_entity_poly.pdbx_seq_one_letter_code
_entity_poly.pdbx_strand_id
1 'polypeptide(L)'
;MGIVLNQTFKNTVTTYLGFGIGAINILFLFTNFLTDEYHGLVAFILSSANIMMPLFALGSHNTLIKFYTRFNKDNDINSFLTFMLFVPLIFIVPIGFIGWLSYDWISELLSQKNAIIHNYVWLIYIAAICFAYFEIFYAW
;
A
#
# COMPACT_ATOMS: atom_id res chain seq x y z
N MET A 1 13.43 -26.26 18.09
CA MET A 1 13.53 -26.09 16.63
C MET A 1 12.19 -26.20 15.89
N GLY A 2 11.15 -26.90 16.41
CA GLY A 2 9.89 -27.10 15.70
C GLY A 2 9.01 -25.87 15.45
N ILE A 3 9.05 -24.85 16.33
CA ILE A 3 8.16 -23.66 16.22
C ILE A 3 8.58 -22.78 15.05
N VAL A 4 9.86 -22.50 14.92
CA VAL A 4 10.40 -21.67 13.83
C VAL A 4 10.15 -22.32 12.46
N LEU A 5 10.38 -23.63 12.37
CA LEU A 5 10.18 -24.40 11.15
C LEU A 5 8.70 -24.41 10.72
N ASN A 6 7.78 -24.55 11.67
CA ASN A 6 6.35 -24.53 11.40
C ASN A 6 5.86 -23.13 10.97
N GLN A 7 6.37 -22.07 11.59
CA GLN A 7 6.06 -20.69 11.19
C GLN A 7 6.60 -20.38 9.79
N THR A 8 7.87 -20.75 9.51
CA THR A 8 8.47 -20.56 8.19
C THR A 8 7.69 -21.32 7.12
N PHE A 9 7.30 -22.57 7.37
CA PHE A 9 6.51 -23.34 6.43
C PHE A 9 5.15 -22.71 6.14
N LYS A 10 4.41 -22.28 7.18
CA LYS A 10 3.14 -21.57 7.01
C LYS A 10 3.28 -20.30 6.20
N ASN A 11 4.28 -19.46 6.53
CA ASN A 11 4.53 -18.23 5.78
C ASN A 11 4.87 -18.52 4.32
N THR A 12 5.71 -19.52 4.06
CA THR A 12 6.06 -19.93 2.70
C THR A 12 4.82 -20.36 1.91
N VAL A 13 4.01 -21.23 2.47
CA VAL A 13 2.76 -21.71 1.83
C VAL A 13 1.81 -20.55 1.54
N THR A 14 1.60 -19.65 2.51
CA THR A 14 0.74 -18.47 2.33
C THR A 14 1.26 -17.55 1.23
N THR A 15 2.57 -17.32 1.18
CA THR A 15 3.20 -16.49 0.14
C THR A 15 3.02 -17.11 -1.25
N TYR A 16 3.26 -18.41 -1.40
CA TYR A 16 3.08 -19.07 -2.70
C TYR A 16 1.62 -19.17 -3.12
N LEU A 17 0.69 -19.34 -2.19
CA LEU A 17 -0.74 -19.27 -2.49
C LEU A 17 -1.13 -17.87 -2.96
N GLY A 18 -0.68 -16.83 -2.28
CA GLY A 18 -0.90 -15.44 -2.69
C GLY A 18 -0.34 -15.15 -4.08
N PHE A 19 0.88 -15.62 -4.35
CA PHE A 19 1.50 -15.51 -5.68
C PHE A 19 0.70 -16.25 -6.76
N GLY A 20 0.23 -17.47 -6.46
CA GLY A 20 -0.59 -18.25 -7.38
C GLY A 20 -1.91 -17.57 -7.70
N ILE A 21 -2.60 -17.02 -6.70
CA ILE A 21 -3.84 -16.24 -6.89
C ILE A 21 -3.56 -14.98 -7.73
N GLY A 22 -2.46 -14.26 -7.44
CA GLY A 22 -2.04 -13.09 -8.20
C GLY A 22 -1.74 -13.44 -9.67
N ALA A 23 -1.04 -14.54 -9.92
CA ALA A 23 -0.74 -15.01 -11.27
C ALA A 23 -2.02 -15.38 -12.05
N ILE A 24 -2.98 -16.07 -11.41
CA ILE A 24 -4.27 -16.39 -12.02
C ILE A 24 -5.03 -15.10 -12.37
N ASN A 25 -5.07 -14.14 -11.47
CA ASN A 25 -5.72 -12.85 -11.72
C ASN A 25 -5.12 -12.13 -12.95
N ILE A 26 -3.78 -12.04 -13.00
CA ILE A 26 -3.11 -11.30 -14.09
C ILE A 26 -3.22 -12.06 -15.42
N LEU A 27 -2.93 -13.37 -15.42
CA LEU A 27 -2.83 -14.14 -16.66
C LEU A 27 -4.19 -14.55 -17.25
N PHE A 28 -5.21 -14.73 -16.41
CA PHE A 28 -6.52 -15.19 -16.88
C PHE A 28 -7.62 -14.14 -16.73
N LEU A 29 -7.77 -13.52 -15.57
CA LEU A 29 -8.88 -12.58 -15.35
C LEU A 29 -8.63 -11.26 -16.06
N PHE A 30 -7.46 -10.67 -15.90
CA PHE A 30 -7.18 -9.36 -16.52
C PHE A 30 -7.13 -9.47 -18.04
N THR A 31 -6.46 -10.50 -18.60
CA THR A 31 -6.34 -10.67 -20.04
C THR A 31 -7.66 -11.04 -20.75
N ASN A 32 -8.60 -11.70 -20.05
CA ASN A 32 -9.87 -12.09 -20.67
C ASN A 32 -11.02 -11.11 -20.42
N PHE A 33 -10.97 -10.32 -19.35
CA PHE A 33 -12.09 -9.46 -18.94
C PHE A 33 -11.77 -7.97 -18.96
N LEU A 34 -10.49 -7.57 -18.93
CA LEU A 34 -10.11 -6.18 -19.06
C LEU A 34 -9.60 -5.88 -20.48
N THR A 35 -9.98 -4.72 -20.99
CA THR A 35 -9.33 -4.17 -22.20
C THR A 35 -7.93 -3.69 -21.85
N ASP A 36 -7.05 -3.56 -22.85
CA ASP A 36 -5.67 -3.09 -22.65
C ASP A 36 -5.61 -1.74 -21.93
N GLU A 37 -6.58 -0.86 -22.15
CA GLU A 37 -6.68 0.45 -21.53
C GLU A 37 -6.94 0.34 -20.02
N TYR A 38 -7.85 -0.54 -19.58
CA TYR A 38 -8.14 -0.77 -18.16
C TYR A 38 -7.03 -1.56 -17.47
N HIS A 39 -6.39 -2.48 -18.16
CA HIS A 39 -5.22 -3.16 -17.62
C HIS A 39 -4.09 -2.17 -17.36
N GLY A 40 -3.82 -1.27 -18.31
CA GLY A 40 -2.87 -0.18 -18.16
C GLY A 40 -3.23 0.77 -17.01
N LEU A 41 -4.52 1.08 -16.84
CA LEU A 41 -5.03 1.90 -15.74
C LEU A 41 -4.72 1.27 -14.37
N VAL A 42 -5.03 -0.01 -14.18
CA VAL A 42 -4.77 -0.72 -12.92
C VAL A 42 -3.28 -0.76 -12.62
N ALA A 43 -2.45 -1.12 -13.61
CA ALA A 43 -1.00 -1.15 -13.45
C ALA A 43 -0.43 0.24 -13.09
N PHE A 44 -0.94 1.30 -13.72
CA PHE A 44 -0.55 2.67 -13.46
C PHE A 44 -0.92 3.11 -12.03
N ILE A 45 -2.16 2.86 -11.59
CA ILE A 45 -2.63 3.20 -10.25
C ILE A 45 -1.78 2.50 -9.18
N LEU A 46 -1.59 1.18 -9.31
CA LEU A 46 -0.83 0.41 -8.33
C LEU A 46 0.65 0.82 -8.29
N SER A 47 1.27 1.06 -9.44
CA SER A 47 2.67 1.50 -9.51
C SER A 47 2.84 2.89 -8.91
N SER A 48 1.95 3.83 -9.21
CA SER A 48 1.97 5.18 -8.66
C SER A 48 1.74 5.17 -7.14
N ALA A 49 0.79 4.36 -6.66
CA ALA A 49 0.53 4.18 -5.24
C ALA A 49 1.74 3.61 -4.48
N ASN A 50 2.45 2.65 -5.07
CA ASN A 50 3.68 2.10 -4.50
C ASN A 50 4.80 3.15 -4.37
N ILE A 51 4.90 4.08 -5.32
CA ILE A 51 5.87 5.19 -5.24
C ILE A 51 5.48 6.18 -4.13
N MET A 52 4.18 6.43 -3.93
CA MET A 52 3.68 7.35 -2.91
C MET A 52 3.66 6.73 -1.50
N MET A 53 3.55 5.40 -1.38
CA MET A 53 3.46 4.68 -0.12
C MET A 53 4.55 5.08 0.91
N PRO A 54 5.85 5.17 0.57
CA PRO A 54 6.89 5.53 1.54
C PRO A 54 6.72 6.95 2.11
N LEU A 55 6.17 7.88 1.31
CA LEU A 55 5.88 9.24 1.76
C LEU A 55 4.77 9.25 2.81
N PHE A 56 3.75 8.42 2.65
CA PHE A 56 2.65 8.31 3.58
C PHE A 56 3.03 7.50 4.83
N ALA A 57 3.74 6.39 4.65
CA ALA A 57 4.17 5.55 5.76
C ALA A 57 5.19 6.22 6.69
N LEU A 58 5.98 7.19 6.20
CA LEU A 58 7.01 7.92 6.98
C LEU A 58 7.98 7.02 7.74
N GLY A 59 8.21 5.82 7.24
CA GLY A 59 9.04 4.83 7.92
C GLY A 59 8.45 4.27 9.23
N SER A 60 7.13 4.46 9.46
CA SER A 60 6.45 3.96 10.66
C SER A 60 6.63 2.46 10.86
N HIS A 61 6.58 1.66 9.77
CA HIS A 61 6.83 0.22 9.81
C HIS A 61 8.24 -0.12 10.32
N ASN A 62 9.28 0.58 9.84
CA ASN A 62 10.66 0.37 10.31
C ASN A 62 10.83 0.78 11.78
N THR A 63 10.15 1.84 12.18
CA THR A 63 10.14 2.32 13.56
C THR A 63 9.47 1.31 14.49
N LEU A 64 8.35 0.70 14.07
CA LEU A 64 7.69 -0.38 14.81
C LEU A 64 8.62 -1.55 15.04
N ILE A 65 9.25 -2.08 14.00
CA ILE A 65 10.17 -3.22 14.10
C ILE A 65 11.34 -2.89 15.04
N LYS A 66 11.96 -1.71 14.87
CA LYS A 66 13.14 -1.31 15.65
C LYS A 66 12.86 -1.15 17.14
N PHE A 67 11.72 -0.59 17.49
CA PHE A 67 11.40 -0.25 18.89
C PHE A 67 10.45 -1.25 19.56
N TYR A 68 9.96 -2.26 18.84
CA TYR A 68 9.04 -3.28 19.34
C TYR A 68 9.49 -3.88 20.67
N THR A 69 10.74 -4.36 20.75
CA THR A 69 11.27 -5.04 21.93
C THR A 69 11.35 -4.13 23.16
N ARG A 70 11.55 -2.82 22.98
CA ARG A 70 11.57 -1.84 24.05
C ARG A 70 10.18 -1.63 24.64
N PHE A 71 9.21 -1.27 23.78
CA PHE A 71 7.84 -0.98 24.22
C PHE A 71 7.10 -2.23 24.71
N ASN A 72 7.44 -3.41 24.20
CA ASN A 72 6.88 -4.66 24.68
C ASN A 72 7.33 -5.00 26.12
N LYS A 73 8.55 -4.64 26.51
CA LYS A 73 9.04 -4.81 27.89
C LYS A 73 8.35 -3.89 28.87
N ASP A 74 8.04 -2.67 28.45
CA ASP A 74 7.41 -1.64 29.30
C ASP A 74 5.88 -1.79 29.33
N ASN A 75 5.32 -2.79 28.66
CA ASN A 75 3.87 -3.06 28.52
C ASN A 75 3.08 -1.92 27.82
N ASP A 76 3.77 -1.05 27.08
CA ASP A 76 3.22 0.14 26.39
C ASP A 76 3.08 -0.06 24.88
N ILE A 77 3.15 -1.31 24.42
CA ILE A 77 3.18 -1.65 23.01
C ILE A 77 1.92 -1.18 22.26
N ASN A 78 0.74 -1.27 22.89
CA ASN A 78 -0.53 -0.85 22.27
C ASN A 78 -0.59 0.67 22.09
N SER A 79 -0.08 1.43 23.05
CA SER A 79 0.01 2.90 22.94
C SER A 79 0.98 3.31 21.84
N PHE A 80 2.09 2.59 21.71
CA PHE A 80 3.06 2.80 20.65
C PHE A 80 2.48 2.49 19.25
N LEU A 81 1.77 1.37 19.09
CA LEU A 81 1.07 1.06 17.85
C LEU A 81 0.07 2.15 17.49
N THR A 82 -0.77 2.54 18.45
CA THR A 82 -1.76 3.60 18.23
C THR A 82 -1.09 4.88 17.75
N PHE A 83 0.00 5.30 18.40
CA PHE A 83 0.77 6.47 17.97
C PHE A 83 1.28 6.31 16.54
N MET A 84 1.86 5.16 16.18
CA MET A 84 2.37 4.90 14.83
C MET A 84 1.27 4.87 13.76
N LEU A 85 0.02 4.57 14.10
CA LEU A 85 -1.11 4.66 13.19
C LEU A 85 -1.53 6.11 12.89
N PHE A 86 -1.29 7.04 13.84
CA PHE A 86 -1.59 8.46 13.62
C PHE A 86 -0.48 9.23 12.89
N VAL A 87 0.77 8.77 12.95
CA VAL A 87 1.92 9.43 12.30
C VAL A 87 1.70 9.64 10.80
N PRO A 88 1.22 8.67 10.00
CA PRO A 88 0.96 8.85 8.58
C PRO A 88 -0.02 9.99 8.26
N LEU A 89 -0.98 10.28 9.14
CA LEU A 89 -1.98 11.33 8.91
C LEU A 89 -1.36 12.72 8.79
N ILE A 90 -0.18 12.93 9.38
CA ILE A 90 0.57 14.20 9.29
C ILE A 90 0.88 14.55 7.84
N PHE A 91 1.11 13.56 6.98
CA PHE A 91 1.39 13.75 5.55
C PHE A 91 0.19 13.44 4.66
N ILE A 92 -0.60 12.45 5.01
CA ILE A 92 -1.81 12.08 4.26
C ILE A 92 -2.74 13.29 4.16
N VAL A 93 -3.06 13.96 5.27
CA VAL A 93 -4.03 15.07 5.25
C VAL A 93 -3.55 16.27 4.40
N PRO A 94 -2.32 16.81 4.58
CA PRO A 94 -1.85 17.91 3.73
C PRO A 94 -1.71 17.53 2.25
N ILE A 95 -1.18 16.35 1.94
CA ILE A 95 -1.02 15.90 0.55
C ILE A 95 -2.40 15.71 -0.09
N GLY A 96 -3.37 15.16 0.63
CA GLY A 96 -4.75 15.03 0.15
C GLY A 96 -5.39 16.39 -0.12
N PHE A 97 -5.17 17.37 0.75
CA PHE A 97 -5.69 18.72 0.57
C PHE A 97 -5.07 19.42 -0.66
N ILE A 98 -3.74 19.33 -0.80
CA ILE A 98 -3.03 19.86 -1.98
C ILE A 98 -3.48 19.14 -3.25
N GLY A 99 -3.59 17.80 -3.21
CA GLY A 99 -4.07 17.00 -4.32
C GLY A 99 -5.49 17.34 -4.75
N TRP A 100 -6.37 17.64 -3.79
CA TRP A 100 -7.74 18.09 -4.06
C TRP A 100 -7.77 19.46 -4.75
N LEU A 101 -6.96 20.41 -4.28
CA LEU A 101 -6.86 21.74 -4.88
C LEU A 101 -6.25 21.72 -6.29
N SER A 102 -5.36 20.79 -6.56
CA SER A 102 -4.62 20.66 -7.82
C SER A 102 -5.15 19.52 -8.70
N TYR A 103 -6.34 18.99 -8.40
CA TYR A 103 -6.86 17.77 -9.03
C TYR A 103 -6.91 17.88 -10.55
N ASP A 104 -7.45 18.98 -11.09
CA ASP A 104 -7.62 19.17 -12.53
C ASP A 104 -6.27 19.19 -13.24
N TRP A 105 -5.31 19.91 -12.71
CA TRP A 105 -3.95 19.99 -13.27
C TRP A 105 -3.22 18.63 -13.21
N ILE A 106 -3.32 17.91 -12.07
CA ILE A 106 -2.70 16.60 -11.90
C ILE A 106 -3.35 15.57 -12.83
N SER A 107 -4.68 15.56 -12.92
CA SER A 107 -5.41 14.61 -13.74
C SER A 107 -5.15 14.83 -15.24
N GLU A 108 -5.06 16.07 -15.69
CA GLU A 108 -4.69 16.40 -17.06
C GLU A 108 -3.27 15.95 -17.39
N LEU A 109 -2.30 16.22 -16.50
CA LEU A 109 -0.92 15.81 -16.67
C LEU A 109 -0.77 14.28 -16.76
N LEU A 110 -1.45 13.54 -15.90
CA LEU A 110 -1.36 12.08 -15.83
C LEU A 110 -2.14 11.37 -16.95
N SER A 111 -3.18 11.99 -17.49
CA SER A 111 -4.05 11.40 -18.50
C SER A 111 -3.54 11.55 -19.94
N GLN A 112 -2.40 12.20 -20.18
CA GLN A 112 -1.86 12.47 -21.53
C GLN A 112 -1.69 11.22 -22.38
N LYS A 113 -1.40 10.06 -21.79
CA LYS A 113 -1.21 8.78 -22.51
C LYS A 113 -2.46 7.90 -22.52
N ASN A 114 -3.35 8.08 -21.56
CA ASN A 114 -4.58 7.30 -21.44
C ASN A 114 -5.66 8.18 -20.79
N ALA A 115 -6.63 8.59 -21.59
CA ALA A 115 -7.71 9.50 -21.15
C ALA A 115 -8.56 8.92 -20.01
N ILE A 116 -8.64 7.60 -19.87
CA ILE A 116 -9.39 6.95 -18.80
C ILE A 116 -8.81 7.30 -17.43
N ILE A 117 -7.49 7.51 -17.33
CA ILE A 117 -6.81 7.85 -16.07
C ILE A 117 -7.42 9.10 -15.44
N HIS A 118 -7.87 10.07 -16.23
CA HIS A 118 -8.44 11.33 -15.73
C HIS A 118 -9.50 11.14 -14.65
N ASN A 119 -10.39 10.20 -14.85
CA ASN A 119 -11.51 9.95 -13.92
C ASN A 119 -11.10 9.12 -12.68
N TYR A 120 -9.92 8.50 -12.68
CA TYR A 120 -9.50 7.54 -11.65
C TYR A 120 -8.23 7.95 -10.90
N VAL A 121 -7.71 9.15 -11.12
CA VAL A 121 -6.49 9.65 -10.45
C VAL A 121 -6.60 9.60 -8.92
N TRP A 122 -7.77 9.88 -8.37
CA TRP A 122 -8.03 9.84 -6.93
C TRP A 122 -7.82 8.45 -6.30
N LEU A 123 -7.96 7.37 -7.11
CA LEU A 123 -7.69 6.01 -6.64
C LEU A 123 -6.22 5.79 -6.29
N ILE A 124 -5.29 6.51 -6.93
CA ILE A 124 -3.86 6.45 -6.61
C ILE A 124 -3.64 6.85 -5.15
N TYR A 125 -4.29 7.95 -4.73
CA TYR A 125 -4.21 8.45 -3.37
C TYR A 125 -4.76 7.44 -2.35
N ILE A 126 -5.94 6.88 -2.61
CA ILE A 126 -6.54 5.86 -1.73
C ILE A 126 -5.68 4.59 -1.68
N ALA A 127 -5.21 4.10 -2.83
CA ALA A 127 -4.36 2.92 -2.87
C ALA A 127 -3.05 3.15 -2.11
N ALA A 128 -2.44 4.34 -2.22
CA ALA A 128 -1.22 4.68 -1.50
C ALA A 128 -1.44 4.70 0.04
N ILE A 129 -2.59 5.20 0.50
CA ILE A 129 -2.97 5.13 1.92
C ILE A 129 -3.12 3.67 2.36
N CYS A 130 -3.85 2.87 1.60
CA CYS A 130 -4.04 1.46 1.91
C CYS A 130 -2.70 0.71 2.00
N PHE A 131 -1.78 0.96 1.08
CA PHE A 131 -0.45 0.36 1.10
C PHE A 131 0.39 0.83 2.30
N ALA A 132 0.34 2.12 2.64
CA ALA A 132 1.05 2.64 3.81
C ALA A 132 0.58 2.00 5.12
N TYR A 133 -0.74 1.87 5.31
CA TYR A 133 -1.28 1.19 6.48
C TYR A 133 -1.05 -0.33 6.45
N PHE A 134 -1.10 -0.94 5.28
CA PHE A 134 -0.75 -2.36 5.14
C PHE A 134 0.67 -2.64 5.64
N GLU A 135 1.66 -1.82 5.28
CA GLU A 135 3.03 -1.95 5.75
C GLU A 135 3.16 -1.81 7.28
N ILE A 136 2.39 -0.89 7.89
CA ILE A 136 2.37 -0.71 9.33
C ILE A 136 1.81 -1.96 10.03
N PHE A 137 0.68 -2.49 9.55
CA PHE A 137 0.07 -3.70 10.10
C PHE A 137 0.90 -4.95 9.83
N TYR A 138 1.61 -5.00 8.71
CA TYR A 138 2.52 -6.10 8.40
C TYR A 138 3.74 -6.12 9.33
N ALA A 139 4.18 -4.95 9.78
CA ALA A 139 5.30 -4.81 10.72
C ALA A 139 4.93 -5.09 12.19
N TRP A 140 3.64 -5.08 12.51
CA TRP A 140 3.09 -5.39 13.83
C TRP A 140 2.97 -6.88 14.08
#